data_4ab8b0cd43b8f3636ce25b494e96263c
#
_entry.id   4ab8b0cd43b8f3636ce25b494e96263c
#
_cell.length_a   1.000
_cell.length_b   1.000
_cell.length_c   1.000
_cell.angle_alpha   90.00
_cell.angle_beta   90.00
_cell.angle_gamma   90.00
#
_symmetry.space_group_name_H-M   'P 1'
#
loop_
_entity.id
_entity.type
_entity.pdbx_description
1 polymer ?
#
loop_
_entity_poly.entity_id
_entity_poly.type
_entity_poly.pdbx_seq_one_letter_code
_entity_poly.pdbx_strand_id
1 'polypeptide(L)'
;MPETITQKIVFKNAEASKLYSMFLDSRQHTKLTGNNPAKISAKEGAKFSAHGGYCWGKNLQLVKDKFIVQSWRATDWNKSDIDSTFILSFDQKKNDAVLTMVHANVPDNQASALKKGWYDFYWKPWKKYLSEK
;
A
#
# COMPACT_ATOMS: atom_id res chain seq x y z
N MET A 1 19.50 -6.08 10.69
CA MET A 1 18.35 -7.01 10.75
C MET A 1 17.15 -6.38 10.08
N PRO A 2 16.55 -7.04 9.08
CA PRO A 2 15.32 -6.52 8.49
C PRO A 2 14.21 -6.38 9.55
N GLU A 3 13.32 -5.42 9.31
CA GLU A 3 12.25 -5.10 10.25
C GLU A 3 10.88 -5.32 9.62
N THR A 4 9.87 -5.42 10.47
CA THR A 4 8.48 -5.52 10.05
C THR A 4 7.73 -4.29 10.54
N ILE A 5 7.05 -3.60 9.62
CA ILE A 5 6.21 -2.45 9.94
C ILE A 5 4.76 -2.95 9.96
N THR A 6 4.02 -2.62 11.01
CA THR A 6 2.61 -2.97 11.11
C THR A 6 1.81 -1.71 11.44
N GLN A 7 0.76 -1.45 10.66
CA GLN A 7 -0.14 -0.31 10.89
C GLN A 7 -1.58 -0.76 10.73
N LYS A 8 -2.45 -0.26 11.60
CA LYS A 8 -3.89 -0.52 11.51
C LYS A 8 -4.61 0.80 11.46
N ILE A 9 -5.41 0.99 10.41
CA ILE A 9 -6.09 2.25 10.14
C ILE A 9 -7.58 2.01 10.01
N VAL A 10 -8.38 2.82 10.71
CA VAL A 10 -9.85 2.78 10.60
C VAL A 10 -10.30 3.96 9.74
N PHE A 11 -11.06 3.65 8.70
CA PHE A 11 -11.65 4.68 7.83
C PHE A 11 -13.14 4.72 8.09
N LYS A 12 -13.58 5.79 8.74
CA LYS A 12 -14.98 5.96 9.12
C LYS A 12 -15.88 6.12 7.90
N ASN A 13 -17.05 5.49 7.95
CA ASN A 13 -18.06 5.58 6.88
C ASN A 13 -17.47 5.28 5.50
N ALA A 14 -16.71 4.20 5.42
CA ALA A 14 -16.05 3.79 4.19
C ALA A 14 -16.24 2.30 3.95
N GLU A 15 -16.17 1.91 2.69
CA GLU A 15 -16.29 0.51 2.29
C GLU A 15 -14.90 -0.09 2.03
N ALA A 16 -14.67 -1.28 2.55
CA ALA A 16 -13.42 -2.00 2.34
C ALA A 16 -13.15 -2.24 0.85
N SER A 17 -14.19 -2.55 0.08
CA SER A 17 -14.07 -2.74 -1.37
C SER A 17 -13.54 -1.49 -2.07
N LYS A 18 -13.91 -0.31 -1.57
CA LYS A 18 -13.43 0.96 -2.12
C LYS A 18 -11.93 1.12 -1.89
N LEU A 19 -11.45 0.79 -0.69
CA LEU A 19 -10.01 0.88 -0.38
C LEU A 19 -9.20 -0.06 -1.27
N TYR A 20 -9.70 -1.26 -1.48
CA TYR A 20 -9.05 -2.25 -2.35
C TYR A 20 -8.88 -1.67 -3.76
N SER A 21 -9.94 -1.08 -4.32
CA SER A 21 -9.90 -0.46 -5.64
C SER A 21 -8.97 0.74 -5.68
N MET A 22 -8.98 1.57 -4.63
CA MET A 22 -8.13 2.76 -4.57
C MET A 22 -6.65 2.40 -4.69
N PHE A 23 -6.24 1.27 -4.13
CA PHE A 23 -4.84 0.85 -4.18
C PHE A 23 -4.46 0.23 -5.52
N LEU A 24 -5.35 -0.55 -6.13
CA LEU A 24 -5.03 -1.33 -7.33
C LEU A 24 -5.37 -0.63 -8.65
N ASP A 25 -6.04 0.51 -8.61
CA ASP A 25 -6.36 1.29 -9.80
C ASP A 25 -5.28 2.36 -10.01
N SER A 26 -4.61 2.32 -11.16
CA SER A 26 -3.49 3.24 -11.44
C SER A 26 -3.88 4.71 -11.30
N ARG A 27 -5.05 5.07 -11.78
CA ARG A 27 -5.51 6.46 -11.74
C ARG A 27 -5.77 6.92 -10.30
N GLN A 28 -6.47 6.10 -9.52
CA GLN A 28 -6.76 6.46 -8.14
C GLN A 28 -5.49 6.42 -7.28
N HIS A 29 -4.64 5.43 -7.48
CA HIS A 29 -3.38 5.32 -6.75
C HIS A 29 -2.52 6.57 -7.01
N THR A 30 -2.41 6.99 -8.28
CA THR A 30 -1.67 8.19 -8.65
C THR A 30 -2.28 9.44 -8.00
N LYS A 31 -3.58 9.62 -8.17
CA LYS A 31 -4.29 10.81 -7.68
C LYS A 31 -4.17 10.95 -6.16
N LEU A 32 -4.32 9.83 -5.45
CA LEU A 32 -4.41 9.86 -3.99
C LEU A 32 -3.05 9.84 -3.28
N THR A 33 -1.96 9.82 -4.05
CA THR A 33 -0.60 9.93 -3.50
C THR A 33 0.10 11.20 -4.01
N GLY A 34 -0.67 12.28 -4.18
CA GLY A 34 -0.11 13.58 -4.58
C GLY A 34 0.25 13.66 -6.04
N ASN A 35 -0.47 12.93 -6.90
CA ASN A 35 -0.23 12.87 -8.35
C ASN A 35 1.12 12.28 -8.72
N ASN A 36 1.68 11.41 -7.85
CA ASN A 36 2.89 10.66 -8.17
C ASN A 36 2.52 9.46 -9.04
N PRO A 37 3.06 9.35 -10.27
CA PRO A 37 2.63 8.31 -11.20
C PRO A 37 2.74 6.90 -10.63
N ALA A 38 1.66 6.13 -10.77
CA ALA A 38 1.63 4.73 -10.40
C ALA A 38 1.11 3.92 -11.58
N LYS A 39 1.71 2.74 -11.78
CA LYS A 39 1.27 1.76 -12.77
C LYS A 39 0.98 0.49 -12.02
N ILE A 40 -0.28 0.19 -11.84
CA ILE A 40 -0.71 -0.95 -11.02
C ILE A 40 -2.02 -1.49 -11.58
N SER A 41 -2.27 -2.78 -11.39
CA SER A 41 -3.50 -3.41 -11.84
C SER A 41 -3.95 -4.47 -10.83
N ALA A 42 -5.20 -4.91 -10.95
CA ALA A 42 -5.76 -5.94 -10.10
C ALA A 42 -5.58 -7.32 -10.74
N LYS A 43 -4.33 -7.66 -11.06
CA LYS A 43 -4.02 -8.93 -11.70
C LYS A 43 -2.85 -9.60 -11.00
N GLU A 44 -3.04 -10.84 -10.57
CA GLU A 44 -1.94 -11.62 -9.97
C GLU A 44 -0.83 -11.83 -10.97
N GLY A 45 0.42 -11.74 -10.50
CA GLY A 45 1.58 -11.86 -11.34
C GLY A 45 1.99 -10.59 -12.07
N ALA A 46 1.14 -9.57 -12.09
CA ALA A 46 1.45 -8.33 -12.79
C ALA A 46 2.45 -7.49 -12.00
N LYS A 47 3.36 -6.86 -12.72
CA LYS A 47 4.32 -5.92 -12.13
C LYS A 47 3.64 -4.60 -11.83
N PHE A 48 4.14 -3.91 -10.81
CA PHE A 48 3.68 -2.56 -10.49
C PHE A 48 4.85 -1.64 -10.22
N SER A 49 4.59 -0.33 -10.36
CA SER A 49 5.50 0.70 -9.89
C SER A 49 4.66 1.84 -9.33
N ALA A 50 5.25 2.64 -8.45
CA ALA A 50 4.57 3.78 -7.85
C ALA A 50 5.57 4.90 -7.59
N HIS A 51 5.03 6.08 -7.29
CA HIS A 51 5.83 7.28 -7.00
C HIS A 51 6.85 7.58 -8.10
N GLY A 52 6.39 7.50 -9.36
CA GLY A 52 7.24 7.83 -10.50
C GLY A 52 8.38 6.83 -10.71
N GLY A 53 8.21 5.59 -10.26
CA GLY A 53 9.24 4.56 -10.38
C GLY A 53 10.15 4.43 -9.17
N TYR A 54 9.89 5.19 -8.12
CA TYR A 54 10.69 5.09 -6.88
C TYR A 54 10.61 3.68 -6.29
N CYS A 55 9.42 3.07 -6.30
CA CYS A 55 9.25 1.71 -5.79
C CYS A 55 8.56 0.84 -6.82
N TRP A 56 8.79 -0.47 -6.74
CA TRP A 56 8.20 -1.42 -7.67
C TRP A 56 8.16 -2.81 -7.07
N GLY A 57 7.44 -3.68 -7.76
CA GLY A 57 7.34 -5.07 -7.37
C GLY A 57 6.33 -5.80 -8.23
N LYS A 58 5.74 -6.84 -7.66
CA LYS A 58 4.80 -7.71 -8.35
C LYS A 58 3.65 -8.08 -7.43
N ASN A 59 2.44 -8.14 -7.96
CA ASN A 59 1.30 -8.69 -7.23
C ASN A 59 1.49 -10.20 -7.10
N LEU A 60 1.70 -10.67 -5.86
CA LEU A 60 1.91 -12.10 -5.61
C LEU A 60 0.60 -12.83 -5.39
N GLN A 61 -0.33 -12.20 -4.68
CA GLN A 61 -1.63 -12.80 -4.41
C GLN A 61 -2.66 -11.71 -4.19
N LEU A 62 -3.83 -11.86 -4.78
CA LEU A 62 -4.95 -10.94 -4.61
C LEU A 62 -6.20 -11.73 -4.27
N VAL A 63 -6.92 -11.30 -3.23
CA VAL A 63 -8.26 -11.80 -2.94
C VAL A 63 -9.16 -10.58 -2.92
N LYS A 64 -10.05 -10.51 -3.88
CA LYS A 64 -10.87 -9.32 -4.12
C LYS A 64 -11.52 -8.80 -2.85
N ASP A 65 -11.31 -7.53 -2.56
CA ASP A 65 -11.86 -6.79 -1.42
C ASP A 65 -11.39 -7.32 -0.05
N LYS A 66 -10.44 -8.26 -0.03
CA LYS A 66 -9.96 -8.89 1.20
C LYS A 66 -8.50 -8.62 1.49
N PHE A 67 -7.60 -8.95 0.55
CA PHE A 67 -6.19 -8.65 0.79
C PHE A 67 -5.38 -8.58 -0.51
N ILE A 68 -4.22 -7.93 -0.36
CA ILE A 68 -3.22 -7.75 -1.41
C ILE A 68 -1.88 -8.17 -0.85
N VAL A 69 -1.15 -9.04 -1.56
CA VAL A 69 0.22 -9.41 -1.19
C VAL A 69 1.14 -9.06 -2.36
N GLN A 70 2.18 -8.28 -2.09
CA GLN A 70 3.12 -7.83 -3.12
C GLN A 70 4.56 -8.04 -2.68
N SER A 71 5.44 -8.32 -3.64
CA SER A 71 6.86 -8.08 -3.43
C SER A 71 7.08 -6.57 -3.61
N TRP A 72 8.06 -6.00 -2.89
CA TRP A 72 8.21 -4.54 -2.89
C TRP A 72 9.67 -4.16 -2.63
N ARG A 73 10.18 -3.21 -3.40
CA ARG A 73 11.48 -2.62 -3.14
C ARG A 73 11.53 -1.21 -3.71
N ALA A 74 12.55 -0.46 -3.33
CA ALA A 74 12.72 0.91 -3.77
C ALA A 74 14.11 1.16 -4.32
N THR A 75 14.25 2.25 -5.09
CA THR A 75 15.49 2.58 -5.81
C THR A 75 16.68 2.81 -4.91
N ASP A 76 16.45 3.29 -3.69
CA ASP A 76 17.54 3.62 -2.74
C ASP A 76 17.91 2.44 -1.84
N TRP A 77 17.41 1.25 -2.13
CA TRP A 77 17.80 0.04 -1.41
C TRP A 77 19.10 -0.53 -1.98
N ASN A 78 19.87 -1.24 -1.15
CA ASN A 78 21.09 -1.92 -1.59
C ASN A 78 20.71 -3.10 -2.48
N LYS A 79 21.59 -3.42 -3.44
CA LYS A 79 21.38 -4.59 -4.31
C LYS A 79 21.31 -5.89 -3.51
N SER A 80 22.02 -5.94 -2.38
CA SER A 80 22.04 -7.11 -1.50
C SER A 80 20.77 -7.26 -0.67
N ASP A 81 19.94 -6.21 -0.59
CA ASP A 81 18.68 -6.29 0.14
C ASP A 81 17.72 -7.18 -0.63
N ILE A 82 17.08 -8.12 0.06
CA ILE A 82 16.02 -8.93 -0.56
C ILE A 82 14.78 -8.08 -0.72
N ASP A 83 13.90 -8.49 -1.63
CA ASP A 83 12.61 -7.82 -1.77
C ASP A 83 11.82 -7.98 -0.47
N SER A 84 11.14 -6.91 -0.07
CA SER A 84 10.24 -6.99 1.07
C SER A 84 8.91 -7.61 0.64
N THR A 85 8.10 -7.95 1.62
CA THR A 85 6.73 -8.45 1.39
C THR A 85 5.76 -7.44 1.98
N PHE A 86 4.88 -6.94 1.13
CA PHE A 86 3.89 -5.93 1.51
C PHE A 86 2.51 -6.56 1.50
N ILE A 87 1.78 -6.47 2.61
CA ILE A 87 0.47 -7.08 2.77
C ILE A 87 -0.52 -6.04 3.25
N LEU A 88 -1.64 -5.91 2.52
CA LEU A 88 -2.79 -5.11 2.96
C LEU A 88 -3.96 -6.06 3.17
N SER A 89 -4.59 -5.96 4.33
CA SER A 89 -5.82 -6.69 4.63
C SER A 89 -6.95 -5.70 4.84
N PHE A 90 -8.13 -6.01 4.32
CA PHE A 90 -9.28 -5.12 4.38
C PHE A 90 -10.44 -5.82 5.07
N ASP A 91 -11.01 -5.16 6.07
CA ASP A 91 -12.14 -5.68 6.84
C ASP A 91 -13.26 -4.66 6.86
N GLN A 92 -14.50 -5.13 6.81
CA GLN A 92 -15.66 -4.25 6.94
C GLN A 92 -16.27 -4.48 8.32
N LYS A 93 -16.29 -3.43 9.15
CA LYS A 93 -16.88 -3.48 10.48
C LYS A 93 -18.02 -2.48 10.55
N LYS A 94 -19.23 -2.95 10.31
CA LYS A 94 -20.42 -2.09 10.19
C LYS A 94 -20.20 -1.09 9.06
N ASN A 95 -20.18 0.20 9.37
CA ASN A 95 -20.00 1.25 8.38
C ASN A 95 -18.55 1.67 8.18
N ASP A 96 -17.62 1.03 8.88
CA ASP A 96 -16.22 1.43 8.84
C ASP A 96 -15.37 0.37 8.14
N ALA A 97 -14.38 0.83 7.38
CA ALA A 97 -13.38 -0.04 6.79
C ALA A 97 -12.14 -0.06 7.67
N VAL A 98 -11.62 -1.25 7.95
CA VAL A 98 -10.40 -1.41 8.74
C VAL A 98 -9.32 -1.98 7.83
N LEU A 99 -8.24 -1.24 7.69
CA LEU A 99 -7.08 -1.66 6.89
C LEU A 99 -5.95 -2.04 7.83
N THR A 100 -5.37 -3.21 7.60
CA THR A 100 -4.16 -3.63 8.31
C THR A 100 -3.04 -3.78 7.29
N MET A 101 -1.93 -3.10 7.54
CA MET A 101 -0.75 -3.19 6.71
C MET A 101 0.35 -3.91 7.46
N VAL A 102 0.97 -4.89 6.80
CA VAL A 102 2.18 -5.55 7.28
C VAL A 102 3.22 -5.46 6.17
N HIS A 103 4.33 -4.80 6.43
CA HIS A 103 5.43 -4.66 5.48
C HIS A 103 6.64 -5.33 6.10
N ALA A 104 6.89 -6.57 5.69
CA ALA A 104 7.91 -7.44 6.27
C ALA A 104 9.20 -7.41 5.46
N ASN A 105 10.31 -7.71 6.11
CA ASN A 105 11.65 -7.76 5.49
C ASN A 105 12.08 -6.42 4.92
N VAL A 106 11.75 -5.34 5.63
CA VAL A 106 12.18 -3.98 5.26
C VAL A 106 13.60 -3.78 5.78
N PRO A 107 14.54 -3.27 4.96
CA PRO A 107 15.89 -2.95 5.47
C PRO A 107 15.78 -2.02 6.68
N ASP A 108 16.54 -2.28 7.74
CA ASP A 108 16.39 -1.55 8.99
C ASP A 108 16.69 -0.06 8.84
N ASN A 109 17.59 0.32 7.94
CA ASN A 109 17.89 1.72 7.67
C ASN A 109 16.77 2.43 6.88
N GLN A 110 15.76 1.70 6.39
CA GLN A 110 14.63 2.26 5.64
C GLN A 110 13.32 2.24 6.43
N ALA A 111 13.27 1.46 7.51
CA ALA A 111 12.01 1.19 8.19
C ALA A 111 11.33 2.43 8.75
N SER A 112 12.09 3.31 9.39
CA SER A 112 11.54 4.54 9.99
C SER A 112 10.92 5.46 8.92
N ALA A 113 11.64 5.67 7.81
CA ALA A 113 11.15 6.51 6.72
C ALA A 113 9.92 5.92 6.04
N LEU A 114 9.90 4.60 5.84
CA LEU A 114 8.75 3.93 5.21
C LEU A 114 7.52 3.94 6.13
N LYS A 115 7.72 3.74 7.42
CA LYS A 115 6.60 3.80 8.38
C LYS A 115 5.90 5.15 8.28
N LYS A 116 6.69 6.24 8.28
CA LYS A 116 6.15 7.58 8.15
C LYS A 116 5.54 7.81 6.75
N GLY A 117 6.23 7.33 5.72
CA GLY A 117 5.79 7.50 4.33
C GLY A 117 4.44 6.84 4.04
N TRP A 118 4.21 5.63 4.56
CA TRP A 118 2.92 4.96 4.38
C TRP A 118 1.78 5.82 4.93
N TYR A 119 1.97 6.42 6.10
CA TYR A 119 0.93 7.27 6.66
C TYR A 119 0.79 8.57 5.86
N ASP A 120 1.91 9.27 5.62
CA ASP A 120 1.89 10.60 5.00
C ASP A 120 1.39 10.58 3.55
N PHE A 121 1.75 9.55 2.78
CA PHE A 121 1.42 9.47 1.35
C PHE A 121 0.19 8.64 1.05
N TYR A 122 -0.26 7.78 1.96
CA TYR A 122 -1.40 6.90 1.74
C TYR A 122 -2.53 7.13 2.72
N TRP A 123 -2.33 6.80 4.00
CA TRP A 123 -3.45 6.74 4.93
C TRP A 123 -4.02 8.11 5.26
N LYS A 124 -3.17 9.12 5.41
CA LYS A 124 -3.62 10.48 5.67
C LYS A 124 -4.39 11.07 4.48
N PRO A 125 -3.87 11.03 3.23
CA PRO A 125 -4.65 11.48 2.07
C PRO A 125 -5.93 10.69 1.85
N TRP A 126 -5.90 9.38 2.10
CA TRP A 126 -7.11 8.55 1.96
C TRP A 126 -8.19 8.95 2.95
N LYS A 127 -7.81 9.20 4.21
CA LYS A 127 -8.78 9.66 5.22
C LYS A 127 -9.43 10.96 4.79
N LYS A 128 -8.64 11.89 4.29
CA LYS A 128 -9.16 13.16 3.82
C LYS A 128 -10.12 12.97 2.66
N TYR A 129 -9.72 12.21 1.65
CA TYR A 129 -10.55 11.94 0.48
C TYR A 129 -11.89 11.31 0.87
N LEU A 130 -11.86 10.30 1.73
CA LEU A 130 -13.08 9.58 2.13
C LEU A 130 -13.99 10.42 3.01
N SER A 131 -13.44 11.35 3.79
CA SER A 131 -14.24 12.24 4.64
C SER A 131 -14.93 13.37 3.87
N GLU A 132 -14.47 13.65 2.64
CA GLU A 132 -15.03 14.72 1.81
C GLU A 132 -16.22 14.26 0.97
N LYS A 133 -16.66 13.02 1.14
CA LYS A 133 -17.80 12.48 0.38
C LYS A 133 -19.10 12.65 1.10
#